data_bab6f3d4ffa559f05aae031f24ee1d64
#
_entry.id   bab6f3d4ffa559f05aae031f24ee1d64
#
_cell.length_a   1.000
_cell.length_b   1.000
_cell.length_c   1.000
_cell.angle_alpha   90.00
_cell.angle_beta   90.00
_cell.angle_gamma   90.00
#
_symmetry.space_group_name_H-M   'P 1'
#
loop_
_entity.id
_entity.type
_entity.pdbx_description
1 polymer ?
#
loop_
_entity_poly.entity_id
_entity_poly.type
_entity_poly.pdbx_seq_one_letter_code
_entity_poly.pdbx_strand_id
1 'polypeptide(L)'
;QFLFFRGEVYVIGDNLKFNALLDNMGHLSRQIALDRCVWDGLRSRCVSVGRRIRAMTWSHTDRLRSTVTLCLNNDNNRLVEMSPGLVREVANGSNDGRLLLAASDKMEPVEFSPTVDVAASLRALKSDFIDSLACSVPDAYMFTAWALCVLLMGYTPKHPLMKLSGSTKSGKTTAARLFSHLLYGNDTVKSGTTASVFSDGARNPFQILDNIENRNMKEELLQFLLIVSTGAVREKRKIGTDRDNVQERLDCLVVITAIEPFVASELINRTYDIEFSTKYQDRGFMEPEVTARIQLWRSRILSSVMHVIAHDVLPEMGVSSRTQLLRQSGIQSHPKDRTQDYFVLMLQMLKALWPYVAPDGFSYWDLVHAWLESQARIASETELQLNPCLYHLDALESRWKTAKSGADWENKYGLEPKMEDGVFSFDCTTSELFAAFCVFDRETGQHSAFDNPRQVGQRLKAGEDVLNEAGWRRKPHKNKGGVMVWRYTKEPKIGDDPRQGSLLPRRDEDEGDGAFL
;
A
#
# COMPACT_ATOMS: atom_id res chain seq x y z
N GLN A 1 16.07 4.09 29.53
CA GLN A 1 17.39 3.58 29.93
C GLN A 1 17.43 2.09 29.76
N PHE A 2 18.57 1.55 29.29
CA PHE A 2 18.75 0.14 28.97
C PHE A 2 19.98 -0.41 29.68
N LEU A 3 19.91 -1.65 30.12
CA LEU A 3 21.05 -2.44 30.57
C LEU A 3 21.31 -3.52 29.52
N PHE A 4 22.55 -3.59 29.04
CA PHE A 4 23.02 -4.70 28.20
C PHE A 4 23.83 -5.67 29.08
N PHE A 5 23.34 -6.87 29.23
CA PHE A 5 23.98 -7.86 30.09
C PHE A 5 23.88 -9.26 29.46
N ARG A 6 25.02 -9.95 29.36
CA ARG A 6 25.16 -11.32 28.80
C ARG A 6 24.49 -11.50 27.43
N GLY A 7 24.65 -10.50 26.53
CA GLY A 7 24.08 -10.54 25.18
C GLY A 7 22.61 -10.11 25.10
N GLU A 8 21.95 -9.82 26.22
CA GLU A 8 20.57 -9.41 26.27
C GLU A 8 20.40 -7.93 26.63
N VAL A 9 19.29 -7.35 26.16
CA VAL A 9 18.90 -5.97 26.43
C VAL A 9 17.73 -5.95 27.41
N TYR A 10 17.91 -5.22 28.49
CA TYR A 10 16.91 -5.00 29.52
C TYR A 10 16.54 -3.53 29.60
N VAL A 11 15.27 -3.22 29.56
CA VAL A 11 14.77 -1.87 29.84
C VAL A 11 14.79 -1.65 31.33
N ILE A 12 15.57 -0.68 31.79
CA ILE A 12 15.63 -0.33 33.22
C ILE A 12 14.31 0.36 33.58
N GLY A 13 13.42 -0.38 34.18
CA GLY A 13 12.10 0.09 34.55
C GLY A 13 11.24 -1.03 35.12
N ASP A 14 9.95 -0.79 35.16
CA ASP A 14 8.98 -1.73 35.67
C ASP A 14 8.57 -2.73 34.57
N ASN A 15 9.45 -3.70 34.30
CA ASN A 15 9.10 -4.78 33.40
C ASN A 15 9.56 -6.15 33.98
N LEU A 16 8.80 -7.18 33.64
CA LEU A 16 9.02 -8.54 34.14
C LEU A 16 10.41 -9.08 33.81
N LYS A 17 10.94 -8.80 32.60
CA LYS A 17 12.25 -9.29 32.13
C LYS A 17 13.39 -8.69 32.97
N PHE A 18 13.33 -7.41 33.28
CA PHE A 18 14.35 -6.76 34.11
C PHE A 18 14.22 -7.15 35.60
N ASN A 19 12.99 -7.29 36.09
CA ASN A 19 12.75 -7.77 37.44
C ASN A 19 13.27 -9.21 37.62
N ALA A 20 12.98 -10.11 36.68
CA ALA A 20 13.50 -11.49 36.71
C ALA A 20 15.04 -11.54 36.67
N LEU A 21 15.70 -10.63 35.90
CA LEU A 21 17.16 -10.51 35.93
C LEU A 21 17.67 -10.15 37.32
N LEU A 22 17.04 -9.18 37.99
CA LEU A 22 17.45 -8.72 39.30
C LEU A 22 17.20 -9.79 40.38
N ASP A 23 16.08 -10.52 40.29
CA ASP A 23 15.78 -11.65 41.16
C ASP A 23 16.83 -12.76 41.01
N ASN A 24 17.26 -13.06 39.79
CA ASN A 24 18.32 -14.04 39.52
C ASN A 24 19.70 -13.58 39.99
N MET A 25 19.94 -12.27 40.07
CA MET A 25 21.22 -11.71 40.54
C MET A 25 21.32 -11.57 42.05
N GLY A 26 20.22 -11.55 42.80
CA GLY A 26 20.29 -11.36 44.24
C GLY A 26 18.94 -11.19 44.95
N HIS A 27 17.84 -11.64 44.34
CA HIS A 27 16.49 -11.54 44.92
C HIS A 27 16.08 -10.11 45.32
N LEU A 28 16.42 -9.13 44.46
CA LEU A 28 16.14 -7.72 44.74
C LEU A 28 14.67 -7.40 44.53
N SER A 29 14.01 -6.81 45.52
CA SER A 29 12.61 -6.43 45.48
C SER A 29 12.42 -4.91 45.51
N ARG A 30 11.55 -4.37 44.66
CA ARG A 30 11.17 -2.93 44.68
C ARG A 30 10.42 -2.49 45.93
N GLN A 31 9.86 -3.43 46.65
CA GLN A 31 9.14 -3.14 47.91
C GLN A 31 10.07 -2.81 49.06
N ILE A 32 11.33 -3.28 49.00
CA ILE A 32 12.34 -3.04 50.01
C ILE A 32 13.09 -1.74 49.73
N ALA A 33 13.18 -0.84 50.71
CA ALA A 33 13.81 0.46 50.56
C ALA A 33 15.29 0.39 50.14
N LEU A 34 16.02 -0.62 50.63
CA LEU A 34 17.44 -0.86 50.29
C LEU A 34 17.60 -1.24 48.81
N ASP A 35 16.69 -2.06 48.29
CA ASP A 35 16.73 -2.49 46.88
C ASP A 35 16.39 -1.32 45.92
N ARG A 36 15.56 -0.38 46.34
CA ARG A 36 15.31 0.86 45.58
C ARG A 36 16.59 1.68 45.39
N CYS A 37 17.48 1.72 46.37
CA CYS A 37 18.77 2.39 46.24
C CYS A 37 19.63 1.76 45.13
N VAL A 38 19.59 0.44 44.96
CA VAL A 38 20.28 -0.27 43.87
C VAL A 38 19.69 0.14 42.50
N TRP A 39 18.37 0.21 42.42
CA TRP A 39 17.69 0.65 41.21
C TRP A 39 18.03 2.08 40.79
N ASP A 40 18.01 2.99 41.76
CA ASP A 40 18.33 4.41 41.53
C ASP A 40 19.82 4.57 41.22
N GLY A 41 20.68 3.79 41.88
CA GLY A 41 22.10 3.72 41.56
C GLY A 41 22.40 3.22 40.16
N LEU A 42 21.71 2.18 39.67
CA LEU A 42 21.82 1.70 38.28
C LEU A 42 21.38 2.76 37.30
N ARG A 43 20.24 3.43 37.56
CA ARG A 43 19.74 4.51 36.69
C ARG A 43 20.73 5.68 36.65
N SER A 44 21.22 6.13 37.79
CA SER A 44 22.21 7.20 37.90
C SER A 44 23.48 6.88 37.13
N ARG A 45 23.98 5.63 37.28
CA ARG A 45 25.17 5.16 36.57
C ARG A 45 24.96 5.09 35.07
N CYS A 46 23.78 4.66 34.60
CA CYS A 46 23.44 4.68 33.17
C CYS A 46 23.48 6.10 32.59
N VAL A 47 23.08 7.11 33.37
CA VAL A 47 23.13 8.52 32.94
C VAL A 47 24.57 9.06 32.95
N SER A 48 25.36 8.75 33.99
CA SER A 48 26.68 9.35 34.21
C SER A 48 27.79 8.73 33.35
N VAL A 49 27.79 7.41 33.21
CA VAL A 49 28.84 6.65 32.53
C VAL A 49 28.34 5.74 31.41
N GLY A 50 27.02 5.65 31.24
CA GLY A 50 26.42 4.81 30.21
C GLY A 50 26.72 5.34 28.81
N ARG A 51 26.90 4.41 27.87
CA ARG A 51 27.07 4.73 26.45
C ARG A 51 25.72 5.21 25.87
N ARG A 52 25.71 6.35 25.18
CA ARG A 52 24.53 6.78 24.42
C ARG A 52 24.35 5.88 23.22
N ILE A 53 23.16 5.31 23.08
CA ILE A 53 22.74 4.47 21.96
C ILE A 53 21.49 5.03 21.31
N ARG A 54 21.23 4.63 20.05
CA ARG A 54 19.97 4.90 19.38
C ARG A 54 19.05 3.70 19.58
N ALA A 55 17.99 3.87 20.35
CA ALA A 55 16.96 2.87 20.50
C ALA A 55 15.90 3.06 19.40
N MET A 56 15.67 2.02 18.62
CA MET A 56 14.73 2.00 17.52
C MET A 56 13.78 0.80 17.69
N THR A 57 12.75 0.73 16.88
CA THR A 57 11.91 -0.45 16.74
C THR A 57 12.70 -1.57 16.02
N TRP A 58 12.06 -2.41 15.27
CA TRP A 58 12.66 -3.60 14.66
C TRP A 58 13.71 -3.33 13.54
N SER A 59 13.74 -2.11 12.99
CA SER A 59 14.64 -1.76 11.89
C SER A 59 15.24 -0.36 12.02
N HIS A 60 16.37 -0.16 11.38
CA HIS A 60 17.00 1.15 11.20
C HIS A 60 17.61 1.26 9.81
N THR A 61 17.43 2.41 9.16
CA THR A 61 18.01 2.72 7.86
C THR A 61 18.91 3.96 7.95
N ASP A 62 20.17 3.79 7.59
CA ASP A 62 21.10 4.88 7.36
C ASP A 62 21.20 5.13 5.86
N ARG A 63 20.47 6.15 5.38
CA ARG A 63 20.42 6.49 3.95
C ARG A 63 21.75 7.00 3.40
N LEU A 64 22.57 7.62 4.23
CA LEU A 64 23.86 8.16 3.81
C LEU A 64 24.86 7.04 3.50
N ARG A 65 24.78 5.96 4.27
CA ARG A 65 25.64 4.78 4.11
C ARG A 65 24.98 3.67 3.30
N SER A 66 23.76 3.88 2.84
CA SER A 66 22.92 2.85 2.21
C SER A 66 22.87 1.56 3.04
N THR A 67 22.73 1.69 4.36
CA THR A 67 22.76 0.54 5.28
C THR A 67 21.40 0.36 5.93
N VAL A 68 20.93 -0.89 5.99
CA VAL A 68 19.72 -1.30 6.71
C VAL A 68 20.09 -2.31 7.77
N THR A 69 19.61 -2.11 8.98
CA THR A 69 19.84 -3.02 10.11
C THR A 69 18.49 -3.50 10.62
N LEU A 70 18.33 -4.81 10.79
CA LEU A 70 17.10 -5.47 11.19
C LEU A 70 17.30 -6.28 12.48
N CYS A 71 16.28 -6.30 13.34
CA CYS A 71 16.18 -7.21 14.49
C CYS A 71 15.20 -8.34 14.14
N LEU A 72 15.71 -9.53 13.94
CA LEU A 72 14.93 -10.71 13.52
C LEU A 72 14.51 -11.60 14.69
N ASN A 73 14.59 -11.09 15.91
CA ASN A 73 14.23 -11.82 17.13
C ASN A 73 14.92 -13.19 17.28
N ASN A 74 16.15 -13.32 16.79
CA ASN A 74 16.90 -14.57 16.92
C ASN A 74 17.37 -14.80 18.37
N ASP A 75 17.63 -16.04 18.72
CA ASP A 75 17.98 -16.47 20.09
C ASP A 75 19.25 -15.81 20.64
N ASN A 76 20.16 -15.43 19.74
CA ASN A 76 21.44 -14.80 20.08
C ASN A 76 21.33 -13.27 20.22
N ASN A 77 20.13 -12.68 20.08
CA ASN A 77 19.90 -11.24 20.08
C ASN A 77 20.85 -10.46 19.12
N ARG A 78 21.10 -11.05 17.94
CA ARG A 78 21.91 -10.45 16.89
C ARG A 78 21.05 -9.65 15.95
N LEU A 79 21.63 -8.60 15.38
CA LEU A 79 21.04 -7.84 14.29
C LEU A 79 21.63 -8.30 12.97
N VAL A 80 20.85 -8.20 11.89
CA VAL A 80 21.36 -8.36 10.53
C VAL A 80 21.54 -6.99 9.90
N GLU A 81 22.75 -6.68 9.49
CA GLU A 81 23.13 -5.46 8.81
C GLU A 81 23.36 -5.74 7.32
N MET A 82 22.65 -5.04 6.47
CA MET A 82 22.77 -5.06 5.01
C MET A 82 23.38 -3.74 4.55
N SER A 83 24.42 -3.82 3.72
CA SER A 83 25.02 -2.69 3.02
C SER A 83 25.33 -3.11 1.59
N PRO A 84 25.65 -2.20 0.64
CA PRO A 84 25.96 -2.58 -0.73
C PRO A 84 27.03 -3.69 -0.81
N GLY A 85 26.64 -4.84 -1.33
CA GLY A 85 27.49 -6.03 -1.48
C GLY A 85 27.81 -6.82 -0.21
N LEU A 86 27.21 -6.47 0.95
CA LEU A 86 27.52 -7.15 2.22
C LEU A 86 26.28 -7.36 3.10
N VAL A 87 26.12 -8.58 3.59
CA VAL A 87 25.18 -8.91 4.68
C VAL A 87 25.97 -9.55 5.81
N ARG A 88 25.75 -9.08 7.04
CA ARG A 88 26.46 -9.63 8.22
C ARG A 88 25.61 -9.55 9.48
N GLU A 89 25.90 -10.41 10.42
CA GLU A 89 25.37 -10.28 11.78
C GLU A 89 26.24 -9.36 12.63
N VAL A 90 25.58 -8.49 13.40
CA VAL A 90 26.23 -7.57 14.34
C VAL A 90 25.55 -7.67 15.71
N ALA A 91 26.29 -7.33 16.76
CA ALA A 91 25.74 -7.36 18.11
C ALA A 91 24.70 -6.26 18.33
N ASN A 92 23.56 -6.60 18.90
CA ASN A 92 22.53 -5.63 19.27
C ASN A 92 23.02 -4.74 20.42
N GLY A 93 22.98 -3.42 20.26
CA GLY A 93 23.43 -2.45 21.27
C GLY A 93 24.95 -2.24 21.36
N SER A 94 25.76 -3.18 20.89
CA SER A 94 27.24 -3.13 20.90
C SER A 94 27.85 -3.17 19.51
N ASN A 95 27.22 -2.48 18.56
CA ASN A 95 27.66 -2.36 17.18
C ASN A 95 28.28 -0.97 16.90
N ASP A 96 28.95 -0.82 15.77
CA ASP A 96 29.59 0.43 15.35
C ASP A 96 28.59 1.60 15.20
N GLY A 97 27.38 1.30 14.77
CA GLY A 97 26.27 2.27 14.65
C GLY A 97 25.66 2.67 15.99
N ARG A 98 26.04 2.01 17.08
CA ARG A 98 25.43 2.17 18.43
C ARG A 98 23.91 1.99 18.38
N LEU A 99 23.45 1.04 17.60
CA LEU A 99 22.04 0.73 17.43
C LEU A 99 21.58 -0.30 18.45
N LEU A 100 20.45 -0.03 19.05
CA LEU A 100 19.69 -0.96 19.86
C LEU A 100 18.31 -1.12 19.22
N LEU A 101 18.02 -2.27 18.65
CA LEU A 101 16.74 -2.57 18.06
C LEU A 101 15.93 -3.52 18.95
N ALA A 102 14.63 -3.29 19.00
CA ALA A 102 13.67 -4.19 19.64
C ALA A 102 12.96 -5.01 18.58
N ALA A 103 12.94 -6.31 18.74
CA ALA A 103 12.15 -7.19 17.89
C ALA A 103 10.66 -6.85 17.96
N SER A 104 9.94 -7.13 16.86
CA SER A 104 8.49 -7.15 16.89
C SER A 104 8.03 -8.25 17.88
N ASP A 105 7.07 -7.94 18.74
CA ASP A 105 6.46 -8.91 19.68
C ASP A 105 5.62 -9.99 18.96
N LYS A 106 5.39 -9.83 17.66
CA LYS A 106 4.68 -10.79 16.80
C LYS A 106 5.62 -11.72 16.04
N MET A 107 6.92 -11.44 16.03
CA MET A 107 7.87 -12.16 15.19
C MET A 107 8.46 -13.34 15.93
N GLU A 108 8.24 -14.55 15.40
CA GLU A 108 9.01 -15.74 15.77
C GLU A 108 10.48 -15.59 15.33
N PRO A 109 11.43 -16.20 16.03
CA PRO A 109 12.84 -16.13 15.66
C PRO A 109 13.12 -16.45 14.20
N VAL A 110 14.03 -15.69 13.59
CA VAL A 110 14.55 -15.93 12.23
C VAL A 110 16.04 -16.18 12.32
N GLU A 111 16.46 -17.39 11.98
CA GLU A 111 17.86 -17.76 11.86
C GLU A 111 18.43 -17.24 10.54
N PHE A 112 19.32 -16.25 10.63
CA PHE A 112 20.00 -15.74 9.44
C PHE A 112 21.08 -16.73 8.98
N SER A 113 21.08 -17.03 7.68
CA SER A 113 22.10 -17.88 7.05
C SER A 113 22.99 -17.05 6.10
N PRO A 114 24.26 -16.85 6.43
CA PRO A 114 25.18 -16.11 5.56
C PRO A 114 25.56 -16.89 4.28
N THR A 115 25.33 -18.21 4.23
CA THR A 115 25.66 -19.10 3.11
C THR A 115 24.42 -19.76 2.50
N VAL A 116 23.29 -19.03 2.50
CA VAL A 116 22.03 -19.56 1.99
C VAL A 116 22.11 -19.79 0.46
N ASP A 117 21.50 -20.89 -0.01
CA ASP A 117 21.20 -21.07 -1.44
C ASP A 117 20.07 -20.14 -1.85
N VAL A 118 20.45 -18.97 -2.36
CA VAL A 118 19.53 -17.90 -2.79
C VAL A 118 18.57 -18.42 -3.85
N ALA A 119 19.06 -19.15 -4.85
CA ALA A 119 18.23 -19.62 -5.96
C ALA A 119 17.20 -20.65 -5.52
N ALA A 120 17.57 -21.62 -4.67
CA ALA A 120 16.63 -22.60 -4.14
C ALA A 120 15.57 -21.97 -3.25
N SER A 121 15.97 -21.04 -2.38
CA SER A 121 15.07 -20.37 -1.44
C SER A 121 14.08 -19.44 -2.15
N LEU A 122 14.51 -18.72 -3.18
CA LEU A 122 13.62 -17.85 -3.95
C LEU A 122 12.71 -18.64 -4.91
N ARG A 123 13.14 -19.81 -5.39
CA ARG A 123 12.20 -20.75 -6.05
C ARG A 123 11.10 -21.22 -5.09
N ALA A 124 11.45 -21.48 -3.82
CA ALA A 124 10.43 -21.81 -2.80
C ALA A 124 9.50 -20.61 -2.51
N LEU A 125 10.03 -19.36 -2.47
CA LEU A 125 9.19 -18.17 -2.41
C LEU A 125 8.19 -18.11 -3.58
N LYS A 126 8.66 -18.42 -4.82
CA LYS A 126 7.79 -18.45 -5.98
C LYS A 126 6.70 -19.54 -5.83
N SER A 127 7.09 -20.80 -5.64
CA SER A 127 6.16 -21.94 -5.65
C SER A 127 5.20 -21.96 -4.47
N ASP A 128 5.68 -21.59 -3.28
CA ASP A 128 4.91 -21.73 -2.03
C ASP A 128 4.19 -20.45 -1.60
N PHE A 129 4.62 -19.27 -2.09
CA PHE A 129 3.98 -18.00 -1.77
C PHE A 129 3.34 -17.36 -3.02
N ILE A 130 4.15 -16.96 -4.03
CA ILE A 130 3.64 -16.18 -5.17
C ILE A 130 2.57 -16.96 -5.95
N ASP A 131 2.87 -18.18 -6.33
CA ASP A 131 1.97 -19.03 -7.13
C ASP A 131 0.74 -19.52 -6.33
N SER A 132 0.73 -19.34 -5.01
CA SER A 132 -0.40 -19.67 -4.13
C SER A 132 -1.42 -18.53 -3.98
N LEU A 133 -1.14 -17.37 -4.54
CA LEU A 133 -2.04 -16.21 -4.44
C LEU A 133 -3.16 -16.31 -5.48
N ALA A 134 -4.42 -16.24 -5.02
CA ALA A 134 -5.61 -16.33 -5.87
C ALA A 134 -5.94 -15.01 -6.60
N CYS A 135 -4.95 -14.42 -7.28
CA CYS A 135 -5.06 -13.20 -8.06
C CYS A 135 -4.34 -13.33 -9.41
N SER A 136 -4.35 -12.28 -10.22
CA SER A 136 -3.62 -12.30 -11.49
C SER A 136 -2.10 -12.41 -11.27
N VAL A 137 -1.35 -12.92 -12.24
CA VAL A 137 0.11 -13.02 -12.15
C VAL A 137 0.75 -11.64 -11.86
N PRO A 138 0.42 -10.55 -12.58
CA PRO A 138 0.95 -9.22 -12.23
C PRO A 138 0.64 -8.79 -10.80
N ASP A 139 -0.56 -9.04 -10.31
CA ASP A 139 -0.99 -8.70 -8.95
C ASP A 139 -0.19 -9.48 -7.90
N ALA A 140 0.03 -10.80 -8.11
CA ALA A 140 0.78 -11.65 -7.18
C ALA A 140 2.23 -11.17 -7.02
N TYR A 141 2.89 -10.82 -8.13
CA TYR A 141 4.27 -10.35 -8.12
C TYR A 141 4.40 -8.96 -7.50
N MET A 142 3.50 -8.04 -7.83
CA MET A 142 3.54 -6.68 -7.27
C MET A 142 3.14 -6.65 -5.79
N PHE A 143 2.20 -7.50 -5.36
CA PHE A 143 1.92 -7.70 -3.93
C PHE A 143 3.15 -8.22 -3.19
N THR A 144 3.85 -9.23 -3.76
CA THR A 144 5.06 -9.78 -3.16
C THR A 144 6.17 -8.73 -3.05
N ALA A 145 6.41 -7.95 -4.11
CA ALA A 145 7.39 -6.87 -4.10
C ALA A 145 7.03 -5.80 -3.06
N TRP A 146 5.77 -5.36 -2.99
CA TRP A 146 5.27 -4.43 -1.99
C TRP A 146 5.51 -4.97 -0.58
N ALA A 147 5.14 -6.22 -0.34
CA ALA A 147 5.25 -6.85 0.97
C ALA A 147 6.70 -6.99 1.44
N LEU A 148 7.62 -7.43 0.57
CA LEU A 148 9.04 -7.59 0.90
C LEU A 148 9.77 -6.25 1.09
N CYS A 149 9.26 -5.14 0.53
CA CYS A 149 9.75 -3.80 0.83
C CYS A 149 9.60 -3.40 2.31
N VAL A 150 8.89 -4.19 3.13
CA VAL A 150 8.87 -4.05 4.59
C VAL A 150 10.28 -4.03 5.18
N LEU A 151 11.22 -4.77 4.60
CA LEU A 151 12.61 -4.81 5.04
C LEU A 151 13.38 -3.51 4.73
N LEU A 152 12.82 -2.64 3.87
CA LEU A 152 13.41 -1.40 3.37
C LEU A 152 12.60 -0.15 3.75
N MET A 153 11.65 -0.25 4.68
CA MET A 153 10.69 0.83 5.00
C MET A 153 11.35 2.18 5.32
N GLY A 154 12.52 2.17 5.94
CA GLY A 154 13.24 3.40 6.26
C GLY A 154 13.72 4.21 5.04
N TYR A 155 13.68 3.65 3.81
CA TYR A 155 14.04 4.37 2.58
C TYR A 155 12.94 5.28 2.09
N THR A 156 11.69 5.01 2.41
CA THR A 156 10.56 5.84 2.01
C THR A 156 9.80 6.33 3.23
N PRO A 157 9.44 7.61 3.30
CA PRO A 157 8.65 8.13 4.42
C PRO A 157 7.17 7.78 4.32
N LYS A 158 6.70 7.38 3.13
CA LYS A 158 5.31 7.11 2.82
C LYS A 158 5.15 5.66 2.44
N HIS A 159 4.17 4.99 3.03
CA HIS A 159 3.90 3.59 2.79
C HIS A 159 2.49 3.43 2.22
N PRO A 160 2.34 3.10 0.92
CA PRO A 160 1.02 2.89 0.34
C PRO A 160 0.31 1.73 1.04
N LEU A 161 -0.97 1.91 1.26
CA LEU A 161 -1.82 0.83 1.74
C LEU A 161 -1.98 -0.22 0.64
N MET A 162 -2.12 -1.48 1.03
CA MET A 162 -2.47 -2.56 0.12
C MET A 162 -3.87 -3.04 0.44
N LYS A 163 -4.79 -2.87 -0.48
CA LYS A 163 -6.15 -3.39 -0.36
C LYS A 163 -6.26 -4.67 -1.17
N LEU A 164 -6.74 -5.72 -0.53
CA LEU A 164 -7.10 -6.98 -1.17
C LEU A 164 -8.61 -7.00 -1.36
N SER A 165 -9.07 -6.81 -2.59
CA SER A 165 -10.48 -6.75 -2.96
C SER A 165 -10.95 -8.06 -3.57
N GLY A 166 -12.26 -8.26 -3.65
CA GLY A 166 -12.89 -9.43 -4.25
C GLY A 166 -14.04 -10.00 -3.44
N SER A 167 -14.75 -10.96 -4.00
CA SER A 167 -15.92 -11.59 -3.36
C SER A 167 -15.55 -12.38 -2.09
N THR A 168 -16.55 -12.77 -1.34
CA THR A 168 -16.36 -13.69 -0.20
C THR A 168 -15.72 -15.01 -0.68
N LYS A 169 -14.78 -15.54 0.11
CA LYS A 169 -14.02 -16.78 -0.19
C LYS A 169 -13.09 -16.68 -1.41
N SER A 170 -12.72 -15.48 -1.85
CA SER A 170 -11.79 -15.32 -2.98
C SER A 170 -10.30 -15.49 -2.62
N GLY A 171 -9.94 -15.73 -1.35
CA GLY A 171 -8.54 -15.93 -0.92
C GLY A 171 -7.83 -14.70 -0.35
N LYS A 172 -8.52 -13.54 -0.20
CA LYS A 172 -7.94 -12.29 0.33
C LYS A 172 -7.25 -12.46 1.70
N THR A 173 -8.01 -12.96 2.67
CA THR A 173 -7.51 -13.14 4.04
C THR A 173 -6.41 -14.20 4.08
N THR A 174 -6.53 -15.26 3.27
CA THR A 174 -5.49 -16.29 3.13
C THR A 174 -4.17 -15.67 2.62
N ALA A 175 -4.19 -14.82 1.59
CA ALA A 175 -2.99 -14.17 1.09
C ALA A 175 -2.29 -13.32 2.17
N ALA A 176 -3.07 -12.54 2.93
CA ALA A 176 -2.52 -11.74 4.03
C ALA A 176 -1.92 -12.62 5.14
N ARG A 177 -2.56 -13.74 5.47
CA ARG A 177 -2.04 -14.73 6.44
C ARG A 177 -0.76 -15.40 5.96
N LEU A 178 -0.69 -15.82 4.70
CA LEU A 178 0.52 -16.42 4.14
C LEU A 178 1.72 -15.47 4.25
N PHE A 179 1.52 -14.17 3.99
CA PHE A 179 2.58 -13.18 4.20
C PHE A 179 2.91 -12.99 5.68
N SER A 180 1.90 -13.02 6.57
CA SER A 180 2.16 -12.99 8.02
C SER A 180 3.01 -14.20 8.46
N HIS A 181 2.73 -15.39 7.98
CA HIS A 181 3.55 -16.57 8.24
C HIS A 181 4.96 -16.43 7.67
N LEU A 182 5.12 -15.83 6.50
CA LEU A 182 6.45 -15.58 5.92
C LEU A 182 7.25 -14.56 6.76
N LEU A 183 6.65 -13.44 7.16
CA LEU A 183 7.34 -12.38 7.88
C LEU A 183 7.47 -12.69 9.39
N TYR A 184 6.35 -13.05 10.02
CA TYR A 184 6.29 -13.23 11.47
C TYR A 184 6.45 -14.67 11.93
N GLY A 185 6.20 -15.66 11.08
CA GLY A 185 6.18 -17.08 11.44
C GLY A 185 4.84 -17.55 12.01
N ASN A 186 3.87 -16.66 12.18
CA ASN A 186 2.55 -16.98 12.75
C ASN A 186 1.44 -16.14 12.09
N ASP A 187 0.18 -16.47 12.41
CA ASP A 187 -0.98 -15.71 12.00
C ASP A 187 -1.18 -14.49 12.92
N THR A 188 -1.15 -13.30 12.36
CA THR A 188 -1.34 -12.04 13.08
C THR A 188 -2.63 -11.32 12.72
N VAL A 189 -3.54 -11.98 12.00
CA VAL A 189 -4.87 -11.41 11.69
C VAL A 189 -5.64 -11.21 12.99
N LYS A 190 -5.98 -9.97 13.30
CA LYS A 190 -6.76 -9.62 14.48
C LYS A 190 -7.90 -8.69 14.12
N SER A 191 -9.06 -8.94 14.67
CA SER A 191 -10.10 -7.94 14.85
C SER A 191 -9.78 -7.17 16.13
N GLY A 192 -9.23 -5.96 16.02
CA GLY A 192 -8.80 -5.16 17.17
C GLY A 192 -9.60 -3.88 17.34
N THR A 193 -9.50 -3.26 18.52
CA THR A 193 -9.99 -1.90 18.75
C THR A 193 -9.06 -0.91 18.04
N THR A 194 -9.55 0.27 17.70
CA THR A 194 -8.74 1.33 17.06
C THR A 194 -7.49 1.69 17.88
N ALA A 195 -7.59 1.69 19.21
CA ALA A 195 -6.45 1.96 20.08
C ALA A 195 -5.34 0.90 19.96
N SER A 196 -5.70 -0.38 19.77
CA SER A 196 -4.72 -1.46 19.56
C SER A 196 -4.04 -1.35 18.20
N VAL A 197 -4.74 -0.89 17.16
CA VAL A 197 -4.18 -0.70 15.81
C VAL A 197 -3.05 0.34 15.82
N PHE A 198 -3.22 1.47 16.52
CA PHE A 198 -2.17 2.47 16.68
C PHE A 198 -0.96 1.94 17.45
N SER A 199 -1.20 1.26 18.58
CA SER A 199 -0.12 0.70 19.39
C SER A 199 0.69 -0.35 18.63
N ASP A 200 -0.01 -1.17 17.86
CA ASP A 200 0.60 -2.20 17.01
C ASP A 200 1.42 -1.57 15.86
N GLY A 201 0.88 -0.52 15.20
CA GLY A 201 1.57 0.17 14.11
C GLY A 201 2.86 0.87 14.50
N ALA A 202 2.97 1.26 15.77
CA ALA A 202 4.19 1.86 16.30
C ALA A 202 5.28 0.83 16.63
N ARG A 203 4.95 -0.46 16.76
CA ARG A 203 5.86 -1.52 17.22
C ARG A 203 6.15 -2.59 16.18
N ASN A 204 5.20 -2.81 15.29
CA ASN A 204 5.23 -3.93 14.33
C ASN A 204 5.32 -3.42 12.89
N PRO A 205 6.15 -4.04 12.05
CA PRO A 205 6.38 -3.59 10.68
C PRO A 205 5.22 -3.85 9.73
N PHE A 206 4.27 -4.71 10.11
CA PHE A 206 3.20 -5.13 9.23
C PHE A 206 1.92 -5.38 10.03
N GLN A 207 0.78 -4.96 9.48
CA GLN A 207 -0.55 -5.19 10.05
C GLN A 207 -1.54 -5.67 9.02
N ILE A 208 -2.45 -6.53 9.47
CA ILE A 208 -3.59 -7.01 8.68
C ILE A 208 -4.86 -6.48 9.33
N LEU A 209 -5.62 -5.69 8.58
CA LEU A 209 -6.95 -5.22 8.94
C LEU A 209 -7.97 -5.99 8.10
N ASP A 210 -8.56 -7.00 8.70
CA ASP A 210 -9.45 -7.92 7.99
C ASP A 210 -10.89 -7.41 7.98
N ASN A 211 -11.55 -7.53 6.82
CA ASN A 211 -12.96 -7.21 6.60
C ASN A 211 -13.33 -5.75 6.97
N ILE A 212 -12.54 -4.80 6.47
CA ILE A 212 -12.79 -3.36 6.68
C ILE A 212 -13.70 -2.85 5.57
N GLU A 213 -14.96 -2.66 5.90
CA GLU A 213 -15.96 -2.06 5.03
C GLU A 213 -16.25 -0.61 5.42
N ASN A 214 -16.78 0.20 4.48
CA ASN A 214 -17.04 1.62 4.72
C ASN A 214 -17.88 1.88 5.96
N ARG A 215 -18.87 1.03 6.24
CA ARG A 215 -19.73 1.09 7.44
C ARG A 215 -18.96 0.90 8.76
N ASN A 216 -17.80 0.24 8.70
CA ASN A 216 -16.93 -0.04 9.85
C ASN A 216 -15.75 0.94 9.94
N MET A 217 -15.58 1.81 8.94
CA MET A 217 -14.52 2.81 8.85
C MET A 217 -14.83 3.99 9.79
N LYS A 218 -14.44 3.84 11.06
CA LYS A 218 -14.51 4.94 12.02
C LYS A 218 -13.46 5.99 11.71
N GLU A 219 -13.74 7.25 12.09
CA GLU A 219 -12.84 8.40 11.91
C GLU A 219 -11.41 8.13 12.41
N GLU A 220 -11.28 7.51 13.58
CA GLU A 220 -9.96 7.18 14.14
C GLU A 220 -9.20 6.16 13.31
N LEU A 221 -9.89 5.17 12.69
CA LEU A 221 -9.27 4.21 11.79
C LEU A 221 -8.84 4.89 10.49
N LEU A 222 -9.69 5.76 9.94
CA LEU A 222 -9.35 6.58 8.79
C LEU A 222 -8.09 7.42 9.05
N GLN A 223 -8.02 8.09 10.19
CA GLN A 223 -6.84 8.86 10.60
C GLN A 223 -5.59 7.99 10.73
N PHE A 224 -5.71 6.77 11.29
CA PHE A 224 -4.60 5.83 11.34
C PHE A 224 -4.05 5.50 9.95
N LEU A 225 -4.93 5.13 9.02
CA LEU A 225 -4.56 4.79 7.64
C LEU A 225 -3.91 5.98 6.91
N LEU A 226 -4.43 7.18 7.12
CA LEU A 226 -3.85 8.40 6.57
C LEU A 226 -2.46 8.69 7.16
N ILE A 227 -2.27 8.57 8.45
CA ILE A 227 -0.97 8.78 9.12
C ILE A 227 0.07 7.79 8.59
N VAL A 228 -0.26 6.50 8.54
CA VAL A 228 0.64 5.46 8.02
C VAL A 228 1.01 5.74 6.56
N SER A 229 0.02 6.04 5.72
CA SER A 229 0.27 6.26 4.29
C SER A 229 1.01 7.57 3.98
N THR A 230 1.00 8.55 4.89
CA THR A 230 1.71 9.82 4.72
C THR A 230 3.07 9.87 5.38
N GLY A 231 3.37 8.94 6.28
CA GLY A 231 4.56 9.00 7.14
C GLY A 231 4.49 10.15 8.16
N ALA A 232 3.29 10.61 8.50
CA ALA A 232 3.10 11.64 9.52
C ALA A 232 3.44 11.12 10.91
N VAL A 233 3.82 12.02 11.80
CA VAL A 233 4.12 11.71 13.20
C VAL A 233 2.89 11.99 14.04
N ARG A 234 2.50 11.02 14.86
CA ARG A 234 1.42 11.18 15.82
C ARG A 234 1.97 11.75 17.13
N GLU A 235 1.33 12.78 17.64
CA GLU A 235 1.60 13.28 18.99
C GLU A 235 0.62 12.63 19.97
N LYS A 236 1.17 12.11 21.07
CA LYS A 236 0.40 11.48 22.15
C LYS A 236 0.85 12.10 23.48
N ARG A 237 -0.10 12.46 24.32
CA ARG A 237 0.21 12.90 25.69
C ARG A 237 0.84 11.75 26.47
N LYS A 238 1.92 12.04 27.18
CA LYS A 238 2.55 11.08 28.08
C LYS A 238 1.66 10.89 29.31
N ILE A 239 1.29 9.66 29.60
CA ILE A 239 0.48 9.34 30.77
C ILE A 239 1.25 9.77 32.04
N GLY A 240 0.61 10.56 32.90
CA GLY A 240 1.19 11.03 34.17
C GLY A 240 2.01 12.32 34.10
N THR A 241 1.98 13.05 32.96
CA THR A 241 2.57 14.38 32.83
C THR A 241 1.62 15.31 32.07
N ASP A 242 1.40 16.52 32.58
CA ASP A 242 0.49 17.50 31.95
C ASP A 242 1.14 18.27 30.76
N ARG A 243 2.44 18.13 30.54
CA ARG A 243 3.21 18.97 29.61
C ARG A 243 4.03 18.21 28.57
N ASP A 244 4.22 16.90 28.71
CA ASP A 244 5.09 16.15 27.80
C ASP A 244 4.29 15.42 26.73
N ASN A 245 4.55 15.74 25.47
CA ASN A 245 4.07 14.99 24.33
C ASN A 245 5.12 13.96 23.90
N VAL A 246 4.70 12.76 23.58
CA VAL A 246 5.52 11.73 22.93
C VAL A 246 5.15 11.73 21.46
N GLN A 247 6.15 11.91 20.61
CA GLN A 247 6.01 11.75 19.18
C GLN A 247 6.17 10.26 18.84
N GLU A 248 5.17 9.69 18.19
CA GLU A 248 5.12 8.29 17.79
C GLU A 248 5.04 8.23 16.26
N ARG A 249 6.04 7.62 15.65
CA ARG A 249 6.04 7.37 14.21
C ARG A 249 5.45 6.00 13.95
N LEU A 250 4.56 5.91 12.97
CA LEU A 250 3.90 4.67 12.59
C LEU A 250 4.58 4.13 11.31
N ASP A 251 5.69 3.43 11.50
CA ASP A 251 6.44 2.82 10.40
C ASP A 251 5.97 1.36 10.24
N CYS A 252 4.80 1.16 9.61
CA CYS A 252 4.28 -0.17 9.31
C CYS A 252 3.60 -0.21 7.93
N LEU A 253 3.65 -1.37 7.28
CA LEU A 253 2.81 -1.66 6.13
C LEU A 253 1.43 -2.14 6.61
N VAL A 254 0.39 -1.75 5.90
CA VAL A 254 -0.97 -2.15 6.24
C VAL A 254 -1.63 -2.82 5.05
N VAL A 255 -2.06 -4.06 5.24
CA VAL A 255 -2.94 -4.79 4.34
C VAL A 255 -4.36 -4.68 4.85
N ILE A 256 -5.28 -4.37 3.96
CA ILE A 256 -6.71 -4.27 4.26
C ILE A 256 -7.45 -5.25 3.36
N THR A 257 -8.26 -6.13 3.94
CA THR A 257 -9.20 -6.92 3.13
C THR A 257 -10.56 -6.26 3.13
N ALA A 258 -11.16 -6.09 1.96
CA ALA A 258 -12.47 -5.49 1.80
C ALA A 258 -13.21 -6.09 0.59
N ILE A 259 -14.53 -5.96 0.57
CA ILE A 259 -15.37 -6.27 -0.59
C ILE A 259 -15.65 -4.97 -1.35
N GLU A 260 -16.00 -3.91 -0.62
CA GLU A 260 -16.38 -2.61 -1.16
C GLU A 260 -15.15 -1.71 -1.43
N PRO A 261 -15.19 -0.83 -2.44
CA PRO A 261 -14.19 0.21 -2.60
C PRO A 261 -14.24 1.24 -1.46
N PHE A 262 -13.11 1.89 -1.16
CA PHE A 262 -13.11 2.99 -0.20
C PHE A 262 -13.89 4.20 -0.74
N VAL A 263 -14.64 4.85 0.16
CA VAL A 263 -15.35 6.10 -0.16
C VAL A 263 -14.45 7.33 0.01
N ALA A 264 -13.50 7.28 0.93
CA ALA A 264 -12.60 8.41 1.20
C ALA A 264 -11.59 8.59 0.07
N SER A 265 -11.74 9.64 -0.73
CA SER A 265 -10.87 9.96 -1.88
C SER A 265 -9.38 10.05 -1.51
N GLU A 266 -9.07 10.52 -0.32
CA GLU A 266 -7.70 10.58 0.18
C GLU A 266 -7.04 9.21 0.37
N LEU A 267 -7.82 8.16 0.73
CA LEU A 267 -7.32 6.79 0.83
C LEU A 267 -7.13 6.17 -0.56
N ILE A 268 -8.06 6.42 -1.49
CA ILE A 268 -7.99 5.87 -2.87
C ILE A 268 -6.66 6.24 -3.53
N ASN A 269 -6.23 7.50 -3.36
CA ASN A 269 -4.98 8.00 -3.94
C ASN A 269 -3.70 7.49 -3.23
N ARG A 270 -3.83 6.66 -2.19
CA ARG A 270 -2.72 6.12 -1.38
C ARG A 270 -2.78 4.61 -1.24
N THR A 271 -3.69 3.97 -1.96
CA THR A 271 -3.95 2.54 -1.87
C THR A 271 -3.71 1.88 -3.22
N TYR A 272 -2.93 0.81 -3.21
CA TYR A 272 -2.90 -0.15 -4.30
C TYR A 272 -3.96 -1.22 -4.05
N ASP A 273 -4.67 -1.61 -5.08
CA ASP A 273 -5.73 -2.62 -4.99
C ASP A 273 -5.33 -3.89 -5.75
N ILE A 274 -5.46 -5.03 -5.10
CA ILE A 274 -5.22 -6.36 -5.67
C ILE A 274 -6.56 -7.09 -5.72
N GLU A 275 -6.98 -7.49 -6.91
CA GLU A 275 -8.25 -8.17 -7.12
C GLU A 275 -8.10 -9.69 -6.99
N PHE A 276 -8.66 -10.25 -5.92
CA PHE A 276 -8.72 -11.69 -5.67
C PHE A 276 -9.98 -12.31 -6.25
N SER A 277 -9.83 -13.45 -6.93
CA SER A 277 -10.96 -14.13 -7.56
C SER A 277 -10.80 -15.64 -7.48
N THR A 278 -11.92 -16.33 -7.25
CA THR A 278 -11.98 -17.79 -7.27
C THR A 278 -11.55 -18.42 -8.60
N LYS A 279 -11.57 -17.66 -9.70
CA LYS A 279 -11.09 -18.12 -11.01
C LYS A 279 -9.59 -18.42 -11.04
N TYR A 280 -8.82 -17.81 -10.13
CA TYR A 280 -7.37 -18.03 -9.99
C TYR A 280 -7.02 -19.04 -8.90
N GLN A 281 -8.01 -19.54 -8.13
CA GLN A 281 -7.74 -20.54 -7.11
C GLN A 281 -7.39 -21.88 -7.76
N ASP A 282 -6.26 -22.42 -7.36
CA ASP A 282 -5.96 -23.83 -7.63
C ASP A 282 -6.92 -24.72 -6.83
N ARG A 283 -7.55 -25.69 -7.49
CA ARG A 283 -8.46 -26.65 -6.85
C ARG A 283 -7.75 -27.59 -5.87
N GLY A 284 -6.43 -27.71 -5.98
CA GLY A 284 -5.57 -28.46 -5.07
C GLY A 284 -5.01 -27.67 -3.90
N PHE A 285 -5.34 -26.37 -3.79
CA PHE A 285 -4.80 -25.50 -2.74
C PHE A 285 -5.33 -25.91 -1.36
N MET A 286 -4.39 -26.22 -0.46
CA MET A 286 -4.65 -26.53 0.95
C MET A 286 -3.86 -25.54 1.82
N GLU A 287 -4.53 -24.53 2.41
CA GLU A 287 -3.89 -23.47 3.21
C GLU A 287 -2.92 -23.99 4.29
N PRO A 288 -3.26 -25.04 5.09
CA PRO A 288 -2.35 -25.55 6.09
C PRO A 288 -1.05 -26.13 5.52
N GLU A 289 -1.10 -26.78 4.37
CA GLU A 289 0.07 -27.36 3.71
C GLU A 289 1.00 -26.27 3.15
N VAL A 290 0.41 -25.26 2.49
CA VAL A 290 1.16 -24.11 1.97
C VAL A 290 1.80 -23.35 3.13
N THR A 291 1.07 -23.10 4.21
CA THR A 291 1.57 -22.46 5.41
C THR A 291 2.75 -23.25 6.00
N ALA A 292 2.64 -24.56 6.11
CA ALA A 292 3.73 -25.41 6.63
C ALA A 292 4.98 -25.32 5.75
N ARG A 293 4.83 -25.31 4.43
CA ARG A 293 5.97 -25.14 3.52
C ARG A 293 6.62 -23.76 3.64
N ILE A 294 5.82 -22.69 3.72
CA ILE A 294 6.32 -21.33 3.93
C ILE A 294 7.11 -21.28 5.26
N GLN A 295 6.59 -21.82 6.34
CA GLN A 295 7.27 -21.85 7.63
C GLN A 295 8.59 -22.64 7.57
N LEU A 296 8.63 -23.77 6.87
CA LEU A 296 9.84 -24.58 6.68
C LEU A 296 10.95 -23.78 5.96
N TRP A 297 10.58 -22.97 4.97
CA TRP A 297 11.52 -22.20 4.17
C TRP A 297 11.75 -20.78 4.69
N ARG A 298 10.99 -20.30 5.66
CA ARG A 298 10.92 -18.92 6.12
C ARG A 298 12.30 -18.28 6.35
N SER A 299 13.12 -18.86 7.21
CA SER A 299 14.44 -18.30 7.53
C SER A 299 15.35 -18.24 6.31
N ARG A 300 15.30 -19.25 5.44
CA ARG A 300 16.08 -19.29 4.20
C ARG A 300 15.58 -18.27 3.18
N ILE A 301 14.25 -18.14 3.01
CA ILE A 301 13.66 -17.13 2.13
C ILE A 301 14.04 -15.72 2.61
N LEU A 302 13.84 -15.40 3.87
CA LEU A 302 14.18 -14.09 4.42
C LEU A 302 15.68 -13.80 4.31
N SER A 303 16.55 -14.77 4.61
CA SER A 303 18.00 -14.62 4.40
C SER A 303 18.34 -14.35 2.94
N SER A 304 17.71 -15.06 1.99
CA SER A 304 17.92 -14.87 0.56
C SER A 304 17.46 -13.50 0.08
N VAL A 305 16.30 -13.04 0.55
CA VAL A 305 15.81 -11.68 0.25
C VAL A 305 16.77 -10.63 0.79
N MET A 306 17.32 -10.79 1.98
CA MET A 306 18.32 -9.89 2.54
C MET A 306 19.62 -9.88 1.70
N HIS A 307 20.07 -11.03 1.19
CA HIS A 307 21.19 -11.10 0.25
C HIS A 307 20.89 -10.35 -1.04
N VAL A 308 19.72 -10.57 -1.65
CA VAL A 308 19.30 -9.84 -2.87
C VAL A 308 19.20 -8.33 -2.61
N ILE A 309 18.65 -7.93 -1.45
CA ILE A 309 18.62 -6.52 -1.07
C ILE A 309 20.03 -5.93 -1.05
N ALA A 310 20.97 -6.58 -0.39
CA ALA A 310 22.34 -6.06 -0.25
C ALA A 310 23.10 -6.03 -1.57
N HIS A 311 22.95 -7.03 -2.41
CA HIS A 311 23.75 -7.18 -3.63
C HIS A 311 23.13 -6.49 -4.84
N ASP A 312 21.79 -6.42 -4.94
CA ASP A 312 21.10 -5.97 -6.15
C ASP A 312 20.23 -4.72 -5.93
N VAL A 313 19.65 -4.51 -4.73
CA VAL A 313 18.79 -3.36 -4.45
C VAL A 313 19.60 -2.18 -3.91
N LEU A 314 20.35 -2.36 -2.83
CA LEU A 314 21.08 -1.26 -2.17
C LEU A 314 22.09 -0.54 -3.09
N PRO A 315 22.83 -1.22 -3.98
CA PRO A 315 23.71 -0.54 -4.95
C PRO A 315 22.96 0.37 -5.92
N GLU A 316 21.71 0.03 -6.24
CA GLU A 316 20.83 0.75 -7.18
C GLU A 316 19.97 1.84 -6.52
N MET A 317 20.15 2.14 -5.23
CA MET A 317 19.37 3.14 -4.50
C MET A 317 19.71 4.59 -4.86
N GLY A 318 20.63 4.81 -5.79
CA GLY A 318 21.00 6.14 -6.28
C GLY A 318 19.86 6.84 -7.03
N VAL A 319 19.85 8.18 -6.98
CA VAL A 319 18.82 9.02 -7.63
C VAL A 319 18.70 8.73 -9.13
N SER A 320 19.85 8.53 -9.81
CA SER A 320 19.89 8.26 -11.25
C SER A 320 19.19 6.97 -11.63
N SER A 321 19.48 5.86 -10.92
CA SER A 321 18.85 4.55 -11.16
C SER A 321 17.35 4.59 -10.92
N ARG A 322 16.92 5.25 -9.84
CA ARG A 322 15.50 5.41 -9.50
C ARG A 322 14.75 6.23 -10.55
N THR A 323 15.34 7.33 -11.01
CA THR A 323 14.75 8.17 -12.07
C THR A 323 14.66 7.41 -13.39
N GLN A 324 15.65 6.60 -13.71
CA GLN A 324 15.64 5.75 -14.91
C GLN A 324 14.53 4.71 -14.86
N LEU A 325 14.35 4.01 -13.74
CA LEU A 325 13.25 3.04 -13.55
C LEU A 325 11.88 3.69 -13.73
N LEU A 326 11.67 4.88 -13.17
CA LEU A 326 10.43 5.63 -13.38
C LEU A 326 10.19 5.98 -14.84
N ARG A 327 11.20 6.44 -15.56
CA ARG A 327 11.06 6.74 -16.99
C ARG A 327 10.73 5.49 -17.80
N GLN A 328 11.38 4.37 -17.48
CA GLN A 328 11.15 3.09 -18.17
C GLN A 328 9.77 2.50 -17.86
N SER A 329 9.21 2.76 -16.68
CA SER A 329 7.86 2.33 -16.33
C SER A 329 6.76 3.05 -17.13
N GLY A 330 7.10 4.14 -17.84
CA GLY A 330 6.12 4.95 -18.56
C GLY A 330 5.19 5.75 -17.67
N ILE A 331 5.36 5.68 -16.35
CA ILE A 331 4.61 6.51 -15.42
C ILE A 331 5.15 7.94 -15.51
N GLN A 332 4.48 8.75 -16.30
CA GLN A 332 4.57 10.18 -16.14
C GLN A 332 3.96 10.48 -14.76
N SER A 333 4.66 11.30 -13.95
CA SER A 333 4.23 11.68 -12.60
C SER A 333 2.73 12.01 -12.60
N HIS A 334 1.91 11.01 -12.22
CA HIS A 334 0.49 11.23 -12.07
C HIS A 334 0.32 12.15 -10.87
N PRO A 335 -0.32 13.32 -10.97
CA PRO A 335 -0.45 14.26 -9.86
C PRO A 335 -1.13 13.65 -8.63
N LYS A 336 -1.80 12.49 -8.78
CA LYS A 336 -2.42 11.70 -7.71
C LYS A 336 -1.49 10.68 -7.06
N ASP A 337 -0.30 10.39 -7.61
CA ASP A 337 0.59 9.37 -7.05
C ASP A 337 1.52 9.95 -5.97
N ARG A 338 0.99 10.02 -4.77
CA ARG A 338 1.75 10.46 -3.58
C ARG A 338 2.72 9.41 -3.04
N THR A 339 2.73 8.21 -3.63
CA THR A 339 3.52 7.05 -3.17
C THR A 339 4.58 6.60 -4.17
N GLN A 340 4.91 7.46 -5.14
CA GLN A 340 5.85 7.18 -6.22
C GLN A 340 7.22 6.64 -5.73
N ASP A 341 7.74 7.19 -4.62
CA ASP A 341 8.99 6.70 -4.04
C ASP A 341 8.93 5.23 -3.62
N TYR A 342 7.80 4.81 -3.05
CA TYR A 342 7.59 3.42 -2.66
C TYR A 342 7.38 2.52 -3.88
N PHE A 343 6.68 3.01 -4.89
CA PHE A 343 6.53 2.28 -6.15
C PHE A 343 7.88 1.99 -6.81
N VAL A 344 8.78 2.97 -6.85
CA VAL A 344 10.15 2.74 -7.36
C VAL A 344 10.88 1.68 -6.54
N LEU A 345 10.70 1.69 -5.22
CA LEU A 345 11.28 0.66 -4.35
C LEU A 345 10.72 -0.73 -4.66
N MET A 346 9.40 -0.84 -4.92
CA MET A 346 8.78 -2.08 -5.39
C MET A 346 9.38 -2.55 -6.71
N LEU A 347 9.58 -1.64 -7.67
CA LEU A 347 10.20 -1.97 -8.96
C LEU A 347 11.64 -2.47 -8.78
N GLN A 348 12.43 -1.83 -7.91
CA GLN A 348 13.79 -2.28 -7.61
C GLN A 348 13.79 -3.66 -6.96
N MET A 349 12.91 -3.90 -6.00
CA MET A 349 12.76 -5.20 -5.35
C MET A 349 12.36 -6.28 -6.35
N LEU A 350 11.33 -6.03 -7.17
CA LEU A 350 10.89 -6.97 -8.20
C LEU A 350 12.00 -7.26 -9.21
N LYS A 351 12.72 -6.23 -9.68
CA LYS A 351 13.83 -6.39 -10.62
C LYS A 351 14.93 -7.27 -10.06
N ALA A 352 15.28 -7.07 -8.78
CA ALA A 352 16.31 -7.84 -8.10
C ALA A 352 15.90 -9.31 -7.88
N LEU A 353 14.63 -9.57 -7.63
CA LEU A 353 14.08 -10.94 -7.51
C LEU A 353 13.88 -11.63 -8.86
N TRP A 354 13.74 -10.86 -9.95
CA TRP A 354 13.35 -11.36 -11.27
C TRP A 354 14.15 -12.55 -11.78
N PRO A 355 15.50 -12.60 -11.65
CA PRO A 355 16.30 -13.72 -12.12
C PRO A 355 15.94 -15.08 -11.48
N TYR A 356 15.28 -15.06 -10.34
CA TYR A 356 14.97 -16.24 -9.54
C TYR A 356 13.51 -16.66 -9.60
N VAL A 357 12.60 -15.67 -9.80
CA VAL A 357 11.16 -15.89 -9.66
C VAL A 357 10.36 -15.56 -10.91
N ALA A 358 10.98 -15.12 -12.01
CA ALA A 358 10.26 -14.70 -13.22
C ALA A 358 9.15 -15.71 -13.61
N PRO A 359 7.93 -15.24 -13.92
CA PRO A 359 6.87 -16.11 -14.41
C PRO A 359 7.08 -16.43 -15.88
N ASP A 360 6.60 -17.57 -16.33
CA ASP A 360 6.60 -17.92 -17.75
C ASP A 360 5.68 -16.96 -18.53
N GLY A 361 6.11 -16.59 -19.73
CA GLY A 361 5.31 -15.78 -20.65
C GLY A 361 5.25 -14.27 -20.38
N PHE A 362 5.98 -13.76 -19.39
CA PHE A 362 6.09 -12.34 -19.12
C PHE A 362 7.55 -11.86 -19.17
N SER A 363 7.80 -10.73 -19.80
CA SER A 363 8.98 -9.93 -19.48
C SER A 363 8.72 -9.10 -18.22
N TYR A 364 9.79 -8.60 -17.60
CA TYR A 364 9.67 -7.73 -16.43
C TYR A 364 8.75 -6.52 -16.68
N TRP A 365 8.92 -5.84 -17.82
CA TRP A 365 8.12 -4.65 -18.16
C TRP A 365 6.68 -4.99 -18.55
N ASP A 366 6.44 -6.10 -19.25
CA ASP A 366 5.08 -6.53 -19.58
C ASP A 366 4.26 -6.78 -18.32
N LEU A 367 4.88 -7.39 -17.31
CA LEU A 367 4.23 -7.62 -16.02
C LEU A 367 3.91 -6.30 -15.30
N VAL A 368 4.86 -5.38 -15.25
CA VAL A 368 4.68 -4.07 -14.61
C VAL A 368 3.58 -3.27 -15.32
N HIS A 369 3.59 -3.23 -16.65
CA HIS A 369 2.58 -2.51 -17.44
C HIS A 369 1.19 -3.12 -17.27
N ALA A 370 1.06 -4.44 -17.31
CA ALA A 370 -0.21 -5.12 -17.08
C ALA A 370 -0.77 -4.82 -15.68
N TRP A 371 0.08 -4.72 -14.66
CA TRP A 371 -0.35 -4.30 -13.34
C TRP A 371 -0.81 -2.85 -13.30
N LEU A 372 -0.08 -1.93 -13.94
CA LEU A 372 -0.46 -0.52 -14.01
C LEU A 372 -1.79 -0.30 -14.71
N GLU A 373 -2.03 -1.03 -15.80
CA GLU A 373 -3.31 -1.02 -16.50
C GLU A 373 -4.44 -1.53 -15.59
N SER A 374 -4.19 -2.59 -14.82
CA SER A 374 -5.13 -3.07 -13.81
C SER A 374 -5.43 -2.02 -12.75
N GLN A 375 -4.41 -1.33 -12.21
CA GLN A 375 -4.61 -0.25 -11.23
C GLN A 375 -5.42 0.91 -11.81
N ALA A 376 -5.15 1.32 -13.05
CA ALA A 376 -5.90 2.37 -13.74
C ALA A 376 -7.37 1.97 -13.95
N ARG A 377 -7.63 0.73 -14.36
CA ARG A 377 -8.98 0.17 -14.50
C ARG A 377 -9.73 0.19 -13.16
N ILE A 378 -9.13 -0.33 -12.09
CA ILE A 378 -9.74 -0.38 -10.75
C ILE A 378 -10.03 1.04 -10.24
N ALA A 379 -9.11 1.98 -10.43
CA ALA A 379 -9.31 3.37 -10.04
C ALA A 379 -10.50 4.00 -10.77
N SER A 380 -10.61 3.79 -12.08
CA SER A 380 -11.73 4.26 -12.89
C SER A 380 -13.06 3.65 -12.45
N GLU A 381 -13.11 2.33 -12.26
CA GLU A 381 -14.31 1.63 -11.78
C GLU A 381 -14.73 2.13 -10.38
N THR A 382 -13.77 2.37 -9.49
CA THR A 382 -14.02 2.92 -8.16
C THR A 382 -14.59 4.34 -8.23
N GLU A 383 -14.01 5.20 -9.08
CA GLU A 383 -14.51 6.56 -9.30
C GLU A 383 -15.94 6.56 -9.82
N LEU A 384 -16.25 5.65 -10.75
CA LEU A 384 -17.59 5.45 -11.28
C LEU A 384 -18.59 4.99 -10.19
N GLN A 385 -18.19 4.06 -9.32
CA GLN A 385 -19.04 3.58 -8.23
C GLN A 385 -19.28 4.66 -7.15
N LEU A 386 -18.30 5.50 -6.90
CA LEU A 386 -18.40 6.58 -5.92
C LEU A 386 -19.21 7.77 -6.41
N ASN A 387 -19.23 7.99 -7.71
CA ASN A 387 -19.98 9.08 -8.32
C ASN A 387 -20.88 8.60 -9.47
N PRO A 388 -21.99 7.90 -9.15
CA PRO A 388 -22.88 7.36 -10.17
C PRO A 388 -23.48 8.43 -11.09
N CYS A 389 -23.59 9.69 -10.64
CA CYS A 389 -24.01 10.78 -11.52
C CYS A 389 -23.00 11.08 -12.63
N LEU A 390 -21.71 11.09 -12.31
CA LEU A 390 -20.64 11.28 -13.30
C LEU A 390 -20.66 10.13 -14.31
N TYR A 391 -20.74 8.91 -13.82
CA TYR A 391 -20.84 7.71 -14.67
C TYR A 391 -21.97 7.82 -15.69
N HIS A 392 -23.18 8.13 -15.21
CA HIS A 392 -24.34 8.24 -16.09
C HIS A 392 -24.21 9.40 -17.09
N LEU A 393 -23.68 10.55 -16.65
CA LEU A 393 -23.47 11.70 -17.53
C LEU A 393 -22.44 11.40 -18.64
N ASP A 394 -21.31 10.78 -18.32
CA ASP A 394 -20.28 10.39 -19.30
C ASP A 394 -20.81 9.30 -20.25
N ALA A 395 -21.59 8.37 -19.73
CA ALA A 395 -22.23 7.33 -20.54
C ALA A 395 -23.28 7.90 -21.49
N LEU A 396 -24.09 8.87 -21.05
CA LEU A 396 -25.04 9.58 -21.91
C LEU A 396 -24.33 10.36 -23.01
N GLU A 397 -23.26 11.09 -22.71
CA GLU A 397 -22.44 11.78 -23.70
C GLU A 397 -21.86 10.81 -24.74
N SER A 398 -21.24 9.72 -24.28
CA SER A 398 -20.62 8.72 -25.16
C SER A 398 -21.64 8.08 -26.11
N ARG A 399 -22.81 7.72 -25.59
CA ARG A 399 -23.89 7.14 -26.40
C ARG A 399 -24.47 8.14 -27.39
N TRP A 400 -24.59 9.42 -27.02
CA TRP A 400 -25.06 10.44 -27.94
C TRP A 400 -24.09 10.63 -29.12
N LYS A 401 -22.77 10.62 -28.84
CA LYS A 401 -21.74 10.68 -29.89
C LYS A 401 -21.81 9.52 -30.89
N THR A 402 -22.31 8.38 -30.45
CA THR A 402 -22.46 7.16 -31.25
C THR A 402 -23.87 6.97 -31.82
N ALA A 403 -24.83 7.82 -31.44
CA ALA A 403 -26.22 7.74 -31.92
C ALA A 403 -26.35 8.06 -33.40
N LYS A 404 -27.17 7.30 -34.12
CA LYS A 404 -27.38 7.46 -35.56
C LYS A 404 -28.24 8.69 -35.89
N SER A 405 -29.12 9.12 -34.98
CA SER A 405 -29.92 10.35 -35.13
C SER A 405 -30.24 10.97 -33.77
N GLY A 406 -30.36 12.31 -33.71
CA GLY A 406 -30.76 13.03 -32.50
C GLY A 406 -32.21 12.76 -32.09
N ALA A 407 -33.11 12.49 -33.05
CA ALA A 407 -34.52 12.20 -32.81
C ALA A 407 -34.71 10.85 -32.09
N ASP A 408 -33.92 9.82 -32.44
CA ASP A 408 -33.97 8.51 -31.75
C ASP A 408 -33.50 8.64 -30.29
N TRP A 409 -32.55 9.53 -30.05
CA TRP A 409 -32.03 9.80 -28.72
C TRP A 409 -33.08 10.50 -27.84
N GLU A 410 -33.70 11.59 -28.37
CA GLU A 410 -34.74 12.35 -27.65
C GLU A 410 -35.92 11.47 -27.27
N ASN A 411 -36.41 10.66 -28.21
CA ASN A 411 -37.49 9.71 -27.95
C ASN A 411 -37.13 8.67 -26.88
N LYS A 412 -35.85 8.36 -26.73
CA LYS A 412 -35.39 7.30 -25.83
C LYS A 412 -35.07 7.81 -24.44
N TYR A 413 -34.35 8.92 -24.32
CA TYR A 413 -33.87 9.44 -23.05
C TYR A 413 -34.63 10.67 -22.56
N GLY A 414 -35.47 11.28 -23.41
CA GLY A 414 -36.23 12.49 -23.09
C GLY A 414 -35.33 13.72 -22.89
N LEU A 415 -34.13 13.70 -23.47
CA LEU A 415 -33.17 14.81 -23.42
C LEU A 415 -32.85 15.30 -24.83
N GLU A 416 -32.67 16.60 -24.99
CA GLU A 416 -32.29 17.25 -26.25
C GLU A 416 -30.82 17.73 -26.18
N PRO A 417 -29.83 16.85 -26.40
CA PRO A 417 -28.44 17.28 -26.38
C PRO A 417 -28.04 18.01 -27.64
N LYS A 418 -27.08 18.93 -27.47
CA LYS A 418 -26.50 19.74 -28.55
C LYS A 418 -24.98 19.64 -28.48
N MET A 419 -24.35 19.76 -29.64
CA MET A 419 -22.92 19.94 -29.76
C MET A 419 -22.67 21.29 -30.47
N GLU A 420 -22.14 22.23 -29.73
CA GLU A 420 -21.77 23.55 -30.23
C GLU A 420 -20.28 23.79 -29.95
N ASP A 421 -19.49 24.07 -30.94
CA ASP A 421 -18.04 24.31 -30.83
C ASP A 421 -17.26 23.20 -30.08
N GLY A 422 -17.68 21.94 -30.23
CA GLY A 422 -17.08 20.80 -29.57
C GLY A 422 -17.53 20.61 -28.11
N VAL A 423 -18.43 21.47 -27.62
CA VAL A 423 -19.00 21.36 -26.24
C VAL A 423 -20.33 20.63 -26.33
N PHE A 424 -20.40 19.49 -25.61
CA PHE A 424 -21.65 18.75 -25.45
C PHE A 424 -22.51 19.41 -24.36
N SER A 425 -23.79 19.64 -24.65
CA SER A 425 -24.68 20.27 -23.68
C SER A 425 -26.13 19.80 -23.81
N PHE A 426 -26.88 19.87 -22.73
CA PHE A 426 -28.33 19.66 -22.70
C PHE A 426 -28.95 20.37 -21.49
N ASP A 427 -30.24 20.70 -21.61
CA ASP A 427 -31.03 21.33 -20.58
C ASP A 427 -32.07 20.32 -20.06
N CYS A 428 -32.16 20.11 -18.77
CA CYS A 428 -33.17 19.23 -18.17
C CYS A 428 -33.50 19.59 -16.72
N THR A 429 -34.64 19.11 -16.24
CA THR A 429 -34.94 19.04 -14.81
C THR A 429 -34.24 17.85 -14.18
N THR A 430 -34.11 17.85 -12.85
CA THR A 430 -33.57 16.69 -12.13
C THR A 430 -34.43 15.42 -12.31
N SER A 431 -35.74 15.59 -12.56
CA SER A 431 -36.66 14.46 -12.82
C SER A 431 -36.43 13.84 -14.20
N GLU A 432 -36.22 14.65 -15.22
CA GLU A 432 -35.89 14.19 -16.58
C GLU A 432 -34.52 13.50 -16.60
N LEU A 433 -33.55 14.05 -15.90
CA LEU A 433 -32.23 13.42 -15.77
C LEU A 433 -32.31 12.06 -15.05
N PHE A 434 -33.07 11.97 -13.98
CA PHE A 434 -33.32 10.70 -13.28
C PHE A 434 -33.99 9.67 -14.21
N ALA A 435 -34.99 10.10 -15.00
CA ALA A 435 -35.64 9.22 -15.96
C ALA A 435 -34.65 8.68 -17.00
N ALA A 436 -33.76 9.55 -17.53
CA ALA A 436 -32.71 9.14 -18.46
C ALA A 436 -31.73 8.13 -17.83
N PHE A 437 -31.33 8.34 -16.59
CA PHE A 437 -30.49 7.39 -15.85
C PHE A 437 -31.17 6.03 -15.67
N CYS A 438 -32.47 6.01 -15.31
CA CYS A 438 -33.23 4.78 -15.20
C CYS A 438 -33.41 4.03 -16.53
N VAL A 439 -33.48 4.73 -17.66
CA VAL A 439 -33.47 4.12 -19.01
C VAL A 439 -32.11 3.47 -19.27
N PHE A 440 -31.04 4.18 -18.96
CA PHE A 440 -29.67 3.68 -19.13
C PHE A 440 -29.44 2.41 -18.28
N ASP A 441 -29.80 2.41 -17.00
CA ASP A 441 -29.62 1.27 -16.08
C ASP A 441 -30.38 0.03 -16.58
N ARG A 442 -31.61 0.21 -17.05
CA ARG A 442 -32.40 -0.89 -17.65
C ARG A 442 -31.73 -1.51 -18.88
N GLU A 443 -31.14 -0.69 -19.75
CA GLU A 443 -30.46 -1.16 -20.95
C GLU A 443 -29.16 -1.90 -20.64
N THR A 444 -28.45 -1.47 -19.61
CA THR A 444 -27.19 -2.12 -19.20
C THR A 444 -27.41 -3.29 -18.28
N GLY A 445 -28.67 -3.56 -17.85
CA GLY A 445 -29.01 -4.62 -16.89
C GLY A 445 -28.48 -4.32 -15.49
N GLN A 446 -28.19 -3.05 -15.19
CA GLN A 446 -27.72 -2.61 -13.88
C GLN A 446 -28.91 -2.26 -12.97
N HIS A 447 -28.73 -2.46 -11.66
CA HIS A 447 -29.67 -1.91 -10.69
C HIS A 447 -29.53 -0.39 -10.65
N SER A 448 -30.68 0.31 -10.55
CA SER A 448 -30.64 1.78 -10.48
C SER A 448 -29.82 2.24 -9.27
N ALA A 449 -28.88 3.12 -9.52
CA ALA A 449 -28.07 3.75 -8.47
C ALA A 449 -28.87 4.76 -7.64
N PHE A 450 -30.11 5.08 -8.07
CA PHE A 450 -30.98 6.11 -7.48
C PHE A 450 -32.41 5.61 -7.34
N ASP A 451 -33.02 5.88 -6.18
CA ASP A 451 -34.43 5.53 -5.93
C ASP A 451 -35.40 6.64 -6.40
N ASN A 452 -34.93 7.88 -6.48
CA ASN A 452 -35.77 9.03 -6.78
C ASN A 452 -34.95 10.24 -7.30
N PRO A 453 -35.60 11.23 -7.96
CA PRO A 453 -34.93 12.42 -8.47
C PRO A 453 -34.21 13.27 -7.43
N ARG A 454 -34.71 13.27 -6.18
CA ARG A 454 -34.10 14.03 -5.08
C ARG A 454 -32.69 13.53 -4.76
N GLN A 455 -32.49 12.21 -4.79
CA GLN A 455 -31.16 11.61 -4.59
C GLN A 455 -30.19 12.03 -5.71
N VAL A 456 -30.62 12.05 -6.96
CA VAL A 456 -29.81 12.56 -8.08
C VAL A 456 -29.37 14.00 -7.80
N GLY A 457 -30.32 14.88 -7.44
CA GLY A 457 -30.02 16.28 -7.12
C GLY A 457 -29.04 16.46 -5.96
N GLN A 458 -29.18 15.65 -4.90
CA GLN A 458 -28.28 15.65 -3.74
C GLN A 458 -26.87 15.17 -4.12
N ARG A 459 -26.76 14.09 -4.90
CA ARG A 459 -25.48 13.52 -5.35
C ARG A 459 -24.75 14.46 -6.33
N LEU A 460 -25.47 15.10 -7.26
CA LEU A 460 -24.92 16.09 -8.14
C LEU A 460 -24.36 17.31 -7.38
N LYS A 461 -25.04 17.73 -6.31
CA LYS A 461 -24.56 18.82 -5.46
C LYS A 461 -23.36 18.41 -4.63
N ALA A 462 -23.38 17.22 -4.06
CA ALA A 462 -22.28 16.71 -3.24
C ALA A 462 -21.02 16.39 -4.06
N GLY A 463 -21.17 16.00 -5.34
CA GLY A 463 -20.09 15.66 -6.25
C GLY A 463 -19.74 16.77 -7.24
N GLU A 464 -20.09 18.03 -6.99
CA GLU A 464 -19.90 19.13 -7.92
C GLU A 464 -18.43 19.38 -8.28
N ASP A 465 -17.52 19.22 -7.30
CA ASP A 465 -16.08 19.35 -7.54
C ASP A 465 -15.56 18.25 -8.47
N VAL A 466 -15.98 17.00 -8.26
CA VAL A 466 -15.61 15.85 -9.09
C VAL A 466 -16.16 15.99 -10.50
N LEU A 467 -17.41 16.45 -10.65
CA LEU A 467 -18.01 16.75 -11.96
C LEU A 467 -17.22 17.84 -12.69
N ASN A 468 -16.83 18.89 -11.96
CA ASN A 468 -16.03 19.98 -12.51
C ASN A 468 -14.63 19.52 -12.95
N GLU A 469 -13.96 18.68 -12.19
CA GLU A 469 -12.68 18.06 -12.56
C GLU A 469 -12.80 17.16 -13.80
N ALA A 470 -13.95 16.47 -13.94
CA ALA A 470 -14.25 15.66 -15.11
C ALA A 470 -14.66 16.47 -16.34
N GLY A 471 -14.73 17.80 -16.24
CA GLY A 471 -15.11 18.72 -17.32
C GLY A 471 -16.61 18.99 -17.42
N TRP A 472 -17.42 18.43 -16.51
CA TRP A 472 -18.84 18.74 -16.45
C TRP A 472 -19.10 20.03 -15.68
N ARG A 473 -19.95 20.88 -16.24
CA ARG A 473 -20.46 22.09 -15.59
C ARG A 473 -21.96 22.04 -15.55
N ARG A 474 -22.57 22.49 -14.46
CA ARG A 474 -24.01 22.68 -14.40
C ARG A 474 -24.34 24.09 -13.94
N LYS A 475 -25.29 24.71 -14.61
CA LYS A 475 -25.77 26.06 -14.29
C LYS A 475 -27.30 26.08 -14.27
N PRO A 476 -27.91 26.76 -13.28
CA PRO A 476 -29.35 26.94 -13.27
C PRO A 476 -29.75 27.83 -14.46
N HIS A 477 -30.80 27.44 -15.13
CA HIS A 477 -31.34 28.15 -16.30
C HIS A 477 -32.87 28.15 -16.26
N LYS A 478 -33.52 29.18 -16.73
CA LYS A 478 -34.97 29.21 -16.90
C LYS A 478 -35.30 28.92 -18.38
N ASN A 479 -36.10 27.89 -18.61
CA ASN A 479 -36.59 27.60 -19.93
C ASN A 479 -37.62 28.68 -20.41
N LYS A 480 -38.06 28.62 -21.68
CA LYS A 480 -39.03 29.57 -22.27
C LYS A 480 -40.35 29.61 -21.49
N GLY A 481 -40.70 28.60 -20.72
CA GLY A 481 -41.90 28.54 -19.87
C GLY A 481 -41.66 29.00 -18.41
N GLY A 482 -40.48 29.54 -18.06
CA GLY A 482 -40.14 30.03 -16.75
C GLY A 482 -39.82 28.91 -15.71
N VAL A 483 -39.80 27.65 -16.13
CA VAL A 483 -39.44 26.51 -15.28
C VAL A 483 -37.94 26.49 -15.09
N MET A 484 -37.51 26.25 -13.84
CA MET A 484 -36.08 26.08 -13.52
C MET A 484 -35.59 24.73 -14.05
N VAL A 485 -34.62 24.80 -14.95
CA VAL A 485 -33.90 23.66 -15.49
C VAL A 485 -32.40 23.83 -15.21
N TRP A 486 -31.66 22.76 -15.33
CA TRP A 486 -30.21 22.77 -15.20
C TRP A 486 -29.61 22.58 -16.58
N ARG A 487 -28.71 23.47 -16.96
CA ARG A 487 -27.87 23.29 -18.17
C ARG A 487 -26.63 22.52 -17.75
N TYR A 488 -26.42 21.35 -18.35
CA TYR A 488 -25.23 20.54 -18.26
C TYR A 488 -24.36 20.77 -19.48
N THR A 489 -23.08 21.04 -19.28
CA THR A 489 -22.11 21.22 -20.36
C THR A 489 -20.87 20.36 -20.06
N LYS A 490 -20.35 19.68 -21.10
CA LYS A 490 -19.10 18.94 -21.05
C LYS A 490 -18.07 19.67 -21.88
N GLU A 491 -17.08 20.25 -21.23
CA GLU A 491 -15.94 20.88 -21.87
C GLU A 491 -14.93 19.79 -22.31
N PRO A 492 -14.34 19.91 -23.53
CA PRO A 492 -13.28 18.96 -23.93
C PRO A 492 -12.12 19.05 -22.94
N LYS A 493 -11.56 17.91 -22.56
CA LYS A 493 -10.34 17.90 -21.74
C LYS A 493 -9.22 18.56 -22.54
N ILE A 494 -8.45 19.46 -21.89
CA ILE A 494 -7.23 20.03 -22.46
C ILE A 494 -6.28 18.86 -22.75
N GLY A 495 -6.15 18.45 -24.00
CA GLY A 495 -5.42 17.28 -24.48
C GLY A 495 -6.17 16.41 -25.49
N ASP A 496 -7.50 16.53 -25.59
CA ASP A 496 -8.32 15.80 -26.58
C ASP A 496 -8.47 16.54 -27.91
N ASP A 497 -7.60 17.51 -28.23
CA ASP A 497 -7.55 18.11 -29.57
C ASP A 497 -7.01 17.04 -30.54
N PRO A 498 -7.85 16.53 -31.49
CA PRO A 498 -7.40 15.56 -32.48
C PRO A 498 -6.25 16.07 -33.37
N ARG A 499 -5.90 17.36 -33.29
CA ARG A 499 -4.75 17.96 -33.97
C ARG A 499 -3.43 17.82 -33.17
N GLN A 500 -3.47 17.46 -31.89
CA GLN A 500 -2.26 17.16 -31.06
C GLN A 500 -1.90 15.67 -31.03
N GLY A 501 -2.69 14.79 -31.61
CA GLY A 501 -2.47 13.34 -31.68
C GLY A 501 -1.37 12.88 -32.65
N SER A 502 -0.51 13.77 -33.16
CA SER A 502 0.54 13.41 -34.14
C SER A 502 1.99 13.67 -33.66
N LEU A 503 2.25 13.61 -32.36
CA LEU A 503 3.61 13.66 -31.81
C LEU A 503 4.08 12.29 -31.29
N LEU A 504 3.67 11.20 -31.95
CA LEU A 504 4.46 9.98 -31.92
C LEU A 504 5.57 10.13 -32.96
N PRO A 505 6.84 9.94 -32.65
CA PRO A 505 7.89 9.92 -33.63
C PRO A 505 7.57 8.82 -34.65
N ARG A 506 7.40 9.19 -35.92
CA ARG A 506 7.38 8.24 -37.03
C ARG A 506 8.66 7.39 -36.91
N ARG A 507 8.51 6.09 -36.87
CA ARG A 507 9.57 5.17 -37.24
C ARG A 507 9.95 5.54 -38.68
N ASP A 508 11.10 6.11 -38.83
CA ASP A 508 11.75 6.18 -40.13
C ASP A 508 12.14 4.73 -40.49
N GLU A 509 11.35 4.14 -41.38
CA GLU A 509 11.78 3.04 -42.22
C GLU A 509 12.72 3.68 -43.24
N ASP A 510 13.99 3.67 -42.96
CA ASP A 510 15.02 3.87 -43.98
C ASP A 510 15.79 2.57 -44.15
N GLU A 511 15.44 1.88 -45.23
CA GLU A 511 16.31 0.98 -45.96
C GLU A 511 17.61 1.73 -46.35
N GLY A 512 18.72 1.14 -46.12
CA GLY A 512 20.03 1.67 -46.55
C GLY A 512 21.10 0.61 -46.46
N ASP A 513 21.18 -0.26 -47.48
CA ASP A 513 22.36 -1.01 -47.86
C ASP A 513 23.60 -0.12 -47.83
N GLY A 514 24.70 -0.61 -47.29
CA GLY A 514 25.99 0.05 -47.40
C GLY A 514 27.10 -0.68 -46.65
N ALA A 515 27.66 -1.70 -47.30
CA ALA A 515 28.98 -2.24 -46.97
C ALA A 515 30.04 -1.15 -46.84
N PHE A 516 30.96 -1.25 -45.89
CA PHE A 516 32.43 -1.26 -46.12
C PHE A 516 33.23 -1.12 -44.81
N LEU A 517 34.10 -2.10 -44.62
CA LEU A 517 35.31 -2.20 -43.81
C LEU A 517 35.15 -2.36 -42.29
#